data_7f1ee7b3a7ad2fe3bf26b3f3d3704139
#
_entry.id   7f1ee7b3a7ad2fe3bf26b3f3d3704139
#
_cell.length_a   1.000
_cell.length_b   1.000
_cell.length_c   1.000
_cell.angle_alpha   90.00
_cell.angle_beta   90.00
_cell.angle_gamma   90.00
#
_symmetry.space_group_name_H-M   'P 1'
#
loop_
_entity.id
_entity.type
_entity.pdbx_description
1 polymer ?
#
loop_
_entity_poly.entity_id
_entity_poly.type
_entity_poly.pdbx_seq_one_letter_code
_entity_poly.pdbx_strand_id
1 'polypeptide(L)' 'MSKEIEALETMDEYSDEEYSAYLEYMALKDQCVIEPNTLYIDKDHEFLSEWVYFAQTDGLEIKIIDGETAIC' A
#
# COMPACT_ATOMS: atom_id res chain seq x y z
N MET A 1 26.85 11.94 3.30
CA MET A 1 26.43 12.50 4.48
C MET A 1 25.06 13.12 4.40
N SER A 2 24.93 14.21 3.69
CA SER A 2 23.64 14.82 3.60
C SER A 2 22.62 13.94 2.94
N LYS A 3 23.03 13.03 2.08
CA LYS A 3 22.07 12.19 1.44
C LYS A 3 21.37 11.28 2.40
N GLU A 4 22.10 10.78 3.35
CA GLU A 4 21.50 9.92 4.33
C GLU A 4 20.51 10.68 5.16
N ILE A 5 20.85 11.91 5.47
CA ILE A 5 19.95 12.73 6.24
C ILE A 5 18.68 12.99 5.46
N GLU A 6 18.83 13.23 4.17
CA GLU A 6 17.64 13.45 3.36
C GLU A 6 16.75 12.24 3.32
N ALA A 7 17.34 11.07 3.23
CA ALA A 7 16.55 9.86 3.24
C ALA A 7 15.77 9.72 4.52
N LEU A 8 16.41 10.04 5.64
CA LEU A 8 15.74 9.97 6.91
C LEU A 8 14.60 10.97 6.99
N GLU A 9 14.82 12.15 6.46
CA GLU A 9 13.77 13.14 6.46
C GLU A 9 12.58 12.67 5.67
N THR A 10 12.83 12.03 4.55
CA THR A 10 11.74 11.50 3.76
C THR A 10 10.93 10.50 4.54
N MET A 11 11.60 9.65 5.29
CA MET A 11 10.88 8.68 6.10
C MET A 11 10.14 9.36 7.23
N ASP A 12 10.70 10.43 7.76
CA ASP A 12 10.05 11.15 8.84
C ASP A 12 8.75 11.78 8.38
N GLU A 13 8.62 12.03 7.10
CA GLU A 13 7.42 12.63 6.59
C GLU A 13 6.27 11.67 6.55
N TYR A 14 6.53 10.38 6.62
CA TYR A 14 5.45 9.41 6.68
C TYR A 14 4.76 9.52 8.01
N SER A 15 3.45 9.67 7.97
CA SER A 15 2.66 9.68 9.19
C SER A 15 2.50 8.25 9.69
N ASP A 16 2.08 8.13 10.95
CA ASP A 16 1.79 6.81 11.49
C ASP A 16 0.72 6.11 10.67
N GLU A 17 -0.22 6.88 10.14
CA GLU A 17 -1.26 6.35 9.30
C GLU A 17 -0.70 5.69 8.05
N GLU A 18 0.23 6.39 7.40
CA GLU A 18 0.81 5.85 6.18
C GLU A 18 1.60 4.59 6.46
N TYR A 19 2.31 4.59 7.57
CA TYR A 19 3.08 3.43 7.93
C TYR A 19 2.17 2.25 8.23
N SER A 20 1.09 2.49 8.95
CA SER A 20 0.12 1.44 9.24
C SER A 20 -0.51 0.91 7.96
N ALA A 21 -0.84 1.82 7.05
CA ALA A 21 -1.40 1.40 5.77
C ALA A 21 -0.44 0.50 5.02
N TYR A 22 0.84 0.85 5.03
CA TYR A 22 1.83 0.05 4.33
C TYR A 22 1.96 -1.34 4.95
N LEU A 23 1.97 -1.40 6.27
CA LEU A 23 2.09 -2.69 6.94
C LEU A 23 0.91 -3.59 6.63
N GLU A 24 -0.30 -3.06 6.64
CA GLU A 24 -1.47 -3.84 6.33
C GLU A 24 -1.46 -4.28 4.88
N TYR A 25 -1.03 -3.39 3.99
CA TYR A 25 -0.94 -3.70 2.58
C TYR A 25 0.02 -4.88 2.37
N MET A 26 1.19 -4.83 2.98
CA MET A 26 2.16 -5.89 2.82
C MET A 26 1.67 -7.20 3.43
N ALA A 27 0.96 -7.11 4.53
CA ALA A 27 0.42 -8.32 5.15
C ALA A 27 -0.58 -9.01 4.23
N LEU A 28 -1.42 -8.23 3.56
CA LEU A 28 -2.37 -8.81 2.63
C LEU A 28 -1.67 -9.42 1.43
N LYS A 29 -0.64 -8.77 0.94
CA LYS A 29 0.12 -9.32 -0.17
C LYS A 29 0.72 -10.66 0.20
N ASP A 30 1.17 -10.78 1.44
CA ASP A 30 1.79 -12.00 1.92
C ASP A 30 0.80 -13.16 2.00
N GLN A 31 -0.47 -12.86 2.14
CA GLN A 31 -1.49 -13.90 2.26
C GLN A 31 -1.86 -14.50 0.92
N CYS A 32 -1.47 -13.88 -0.16
CA CYS A 32 -1.78 -14.41 -1.47
C CYS A 32 -0.90 -15.62 -1.74
N VAL A 33 -1.53 -16.72 -2.17
CA VAL A 33 -0.77 -17.95 -2.44
C VAL A 33 -0.07 -17.91 -3.78
N ILE A 34 -0.51 -17.04 -4.67
CA ILE A 34 0.16 -16.86 -5.95
C ILE A 34 0.74 -15.47 -5.97
N GLU A 35 1.51 -15.18 -6.98
CA GLU A 35 2.11 -13.85 -7.11
C GLU A 35 1.02 -12.81 -7.20
N PRO A 36 0.98 -11.85 -6.29
CA PRO A 36 -0.06 -10.83 -6.35
C PRO A 36 0.13 -9.93 -7.57
N ASN A 37 -0.94 -9.71 -8.30
CA ASN A 37 -0.88 -8.80 -9.43
C ASN A 37 -2.06 -7.86 -9.50
N THR A 38 -3.02 -7.97 -8.59
CA THR A 38 -4.20 -7.14 -8.60
C THR A 38 -4.58 -6.75 -7.18
N LEU A 39 -4.88 -5.48 -7.00
CA LEU A 39 -5.41 -4.98 -5.74
C LEU A 39 -6.91 -4.74 -5.90
N TYR A 40 -7.70 -5.47 -5.10
CA TYR A 40 -9.14 -5.23 -5.01
C TYR A 40 -9.35 -4.45 -3.72
N ILE A 41 -9.79 -3.22 -3.83
CA ILE A 41 -9.91 -2.36 -2.66
C ILE A 41 -11.31 -1.79 -2.57
N ASP A 42 -11.87 -1.84 -1.37
CA ASP A 42 -13.18 -1.26 -1.11
C ASP A 42 -13.15 0.24 -1.37
N LYS A 43 -14.18 0.73 -2.03
CA LYS A 43 -14.24 2.14 -2.40
C LYS A 43 -14.23 3.04 -1.18
N ASP A 44 -14.64 2.53 -0.03
CA ASP A 44 -14.69 3.29 1.21
C ASP A 44 -13.54 2.94 2.14
N HIS A 45 -12.53 2.27 1.64
CA HIS A 45 -11.39 1.87 2.47
C HIS A 45 -10.69 3.10 3.03
N GLU A 46 -10.31 3.04 4.29
CA GLU A 46 -9.74 4.22 4.92
C GLU A 46 -8.37 4.57 4.36
N PHE A 47 -7.66 3.59 3.79
CA PHE A 47 -6.36 3.82 3.18
C PHE A 47 -6.42 3.75 1.67
N LEU A 48 -7.55 4.11 1.08
CA LEU A 48 -7.72 3.94 -0.35
C LEU A 48 -6.62 4.61 -1.15
N SER A 49 -6.34 5.87 -0.85
CA SER A 49 -5.33 6.62 -1.60
C SER A 49 -3.95 6.02 -1.44
N GLU A 50 -3.61 5.68 -0.21
CA GLU A 50 -2.28 5.12 0.06
C GLU A 50 -2.09 3.78 -0.64
N TRP A 51 -3.10 2.92 -0.58
CA TRP A 51 -2.99 1.60 -1.19
C TRP A 51 -2.96 1.68 -2.70
N VAL A 52 -3.69 2.61 -3.29
CA VAL A 52 -3.63 2.83 -4.72
C VAL A 52 -2.21 3.21 -5.13
N TYR A 53 -1.59 4.10 -4.37
CA TYR A 53 -0.24 4.50 -4.64
C TYR A 53 0.73 3.32 -4.52
N PHE A 54 0.58 2.54 -3.45
CA PHE A 54 1.45 1.38 -3.25
C PHE A 54 1.31 0.39 -4.39
N ALA A 55 0.07 0.11 -4.80
CA ALA A 55 -0.16 -0.85 -5.86
C ALA A 55 0.41 -0.37 -7.18
N GLN A 56 0.29 0.92 -7.46
CA GLN A 56 0.87 1.47 -8.67
C GLN A 56 2.38 1.32 -8.68
N THR A 57 3.00 1.58 -7.55
CA THR A 57 4.43 1.45 -7.43
C THR A 57 4.87 0.00 -7.62
N ASP A 58 4.05 -0.94 -7.17
CA ASP A 58 4.36 -2.35 -7.31
C ASP A 58 3.97 -2.91 -8.67
N GLY A 59 3.32 -2.11 -9.49
CA GLY A 59 2.90 -2.59 -10.81
C GLY A 59 1.66 -3.43 -10.79
N LEU A 60 0.86 -3.33 -9.74
CA LEU A 60 -0.37 -4.09 -9.65
C LEU A 60 -1.51 -3.39 -10.38
N GLU A 61 -2.45 -4.20 -10.85
CA GLU A 61 -3.68 -3.66 -11.37
C GLU A 61 -4.57 -3.29 -10.19
N ILE A 62 -5.30 -2.18 -10.31
CA ILE A 62 -6.11 -1.68 -9.22
C ILE A 62 -7.57 -1.76 -9.61
N LYS A 63 -8.37 -2.40 -8.77
CA LYS A 63 -9.81 -2.50 -8.98
C LYS A 63 -10.52 -2.05 -7.72
N ILE A 64 -11.29 -0.98 -7.86
CA ILE A 64 -12.04 -0.45 -6.74
C ILE A 64 -13.39 -1.12 -6.74
N ILE A 65 -13.71 -1.77 -5.62
CA ILE A 65 -14.90 -2.61 -5.52
C ILE A 65 -15.75 -2.14 -4.36
N ASP A 66 -16.91 -2.74 -4.25
CA ASP A 66 -17.81 -2.49 -3.14
C ASP A 66 -17.89 -3.78 -2.34
N GLY A 67 -16.93 -3.97 -1.44
CA GLY A 67 -16.85 -5.20 -0.69
C GLY A 67 -15.51 -5.33 -0.01
N GLU A 68 -15.12 -6.56 0.27
CA GLU A 68 -13.90 -6.81 1.02
C GLU A 68 -12.67 -6.56 0.19
N THR A 69 -11.71 -5.89 0.80
CA THR A 69 -10.42 -5.62 0.18
C THR A 69 -9.58 -6.89 0.17
N ALA A 70 -8.89 -7.12 -0.94
CA ALA A 70 -8.02 -8.27 -1.08
C ALA A 70 -6.94 -7.96 -2.09
N ILE A 71 -5.85 -8.71 -2.02
CA ILE A 71 -4.76 -8.59 -2.98
C ILE A 71 -4.46 -9.98 -3.51
N CYS A 72 -4.61 -10.10 -4.81
CA CYS A 72 -4.29 -11.33 -5.49
C CYS A 72 -4.41 -11.13 -7.02
#